data_1ba2f12cc51c1f1c01122ae2ae3660e2
#
_entry.id   1ba2f12cc51c1f1c01122ae2ae3660e2
#
_cell.length_a   1.000
_cell.length_b   1.000
_cell.length_c   1.000
_cell.angle_alpha   90.00
_cell.angle_beta   90.00
_cell.angle_gamma   90.00
#
_symmetry.space_group_name_H-M   'P 1'
#
loop_
_entity.id
_entity.type
_entity.pdbx_description
1 polymer ?
#
loop_
_entity_poly.entity_id
_entity_poly.type
_entity_poly.pdbx_seq_one_letter_code
_entity_poly.pdbx_strand_id
1 'polypeptide(L)'
;AEAVSRSEGFGGTIQMRRYPLQCDRGVIVAGRAGGVPSFFDSAIGGTGPHPLSGMGSGFNRVKAGDPVLVDLVHAHRGYMVDATRIFVSGRLSDVWQQRLDDMIAVKEEVVDVLDQGLPCSQAWHQGHALAVELGYEDHLMGTKPDQSRFLGHSIGLQLDESPVVAAGFDRPLPVGGTMAIEPKVVYAEGSVGSEDTWVRDEEGMRPITADGALPWVMEWDA
;
A
#
# COMPACT_ATOMS: atom_id res chain seq x y z
N ALA A 1 0.71 -10.64 13.83
CA ALA A 1 0.03 -10.69 12.54
C ALA A 1 0.01 -12.12 11.97
N GLU A 2 1.16 -12.76 11.70
CA GLU A 2 1.23 -14.07 11.02
C GLU A 2 0.43 -15.18 11.68
N ALA A 3 0.55 -15.35 12.99
CA ALA A 3 -0.19 -16.39 13.71
C ALA A 3 -1.71 -16.22 13.57
N VAL A 4 -2.19 -14.98 13.60
CA VAL A 4 -3.61 -14.65 13.39
C VAL A 4 -4.02 -14.96 11.96
N SER A 5 -3.27 -14.47 10.95
CA SER A 5 -3.58 -14.75 9.53
C SER A 5 -3.65 -16.25 9.24
N ARG A 6 -2.74 -17.03 9.80
CA ARG A 6 -2.75 -18.50 9.64
C ARG A 6 -3.92 -19.18 10.36
N SER A 7 -4.35 -18.66 11.52
CA SER A 7 -5.55 -19.18 12.20
C SER A 7 -6.82 -18.92 11.41
N GLU A 8 -6.84 -17.87 10.57
CA GLU A 8 -7.94 -17.55 9.66
C GLU A 8 -7.81 -18.26 8.28
N GLY A 9 -6.87 -19.19 8.14
CA GLY A 9 -6.75 -20.03 6.95
C GLY A 9 -5.77 -19.54 5.89
N PHE A 10 -4.94 -18.53 6.18
CA PHE A 10 -3.90 -18.09 5.25
C PHE A 10 -2.81 -19.16 5.08
N GLY A 11 -2.54 -19.55 3.83
CA GLY A 11 -1.59 -20.61 3.50
C GLY A 11 -0.11 -20.25 3.67
N GLY A 12 0.21 -18.97 3.82
CA GLY A 12 1.57 -18.47 4.10
C GLY A 12 2.36 -17.97 2.91
N THR A 13 1.87 -18.15 1.68
CA THR A 13 2.49 -17.62 0.46
C THR A 13 1.47 -16.90 -0.42
N ILE A 14 1.92 -15.91 -1.14
CA ILE A 14 1.12 -15.05 -2.01
C ILE A 14 1.59 -15.26 -3.43
N GLN A 15 0.65 -15.57 -4.32
CA GLN A 15 0.93 -15.75 -5.73
C GLN A 15 1.02 -14.40 -6.43
N MET A 16 2.15 -14.16 -7.09
CA MET A 16 2.35 -13.01 -7.97
C MET A 16 1.81 -13.29 -9.38
N ARG A 17 1.63 -12.25 -10.17
CA ARG A 17 1.19 -12.32 -11.59
C ARG A 17 2.04 -13.27 -12.43
N ARG A 18 3.33 -13.38 -12.14
CA ARG A 18 4.23 -14.31 -12.84
C ARG A 18 4.35 -15.62 -12.06
N TYR A 19 3.62 -16.62 -12.49
CA TYR A 19 3.81 -17.96 -11.94
C TYR A 19 5.18 -18.54 -12.35
N PRO A 20 5.94 -19.19 -11.46
CA PRO A 20 5.62 -19.56 -10.06
C PRO A 20 6.14 -18.54 -9.02
N LEU A 21 6.28 -17.29 -9.38
CA LEU A 21 6.78 -16.27 -8.45
C LEU A 21 5.80 -16.11 -7.28
N GLN A 22 6.35 -16.21 -6.08
CA GLN A 22 5.64 -16.02 -4.83
C GLN A 22 6.37 -15.01 -3.96
N CYS A 23 5.65 -14.33 -3.11
CA CYS A 23 6.23 -13.44 -2.09
C CYS A 23 5.62 -13.70 -0.71
N ASP A 24 6.22 -13.10 0.29
CA ASP A 24 5.64 -13.00 1.62
C ASP A 24 4.46 -12.02 1.62
N ARG A 25 3.69 -12.05 2.70
CA ARG A 25 2.48 -11.27 2.87
C ARG A 25 2.72 -9.78 3.15
N GLY A 26 3.27 -9.02 2.28
CA GLY A 26 3.46 -7.59 2.48
C GLY A 26 4.61 -7.25 3.45
N VAL A 27 4.63 -6.03 3.94
CA VAL A 27 5.75 -5.43 4.66
C VAL A 27 5.30 -4.85 6.00
N ILE A 28 6.02 -5.15 7.08
CA ILE A 28 5.90 -4.45 8.36
C ILE A 28 7.24 -3.78 8.64
N VAL A 29 7.27 -2.45 8.68
CA VAL A 29 8.48 -1.65 8.88
C VAL A 29 8.24 -0.52 9.86
N ALA A 30 9.28 -0.12 10.59
CA ALA A 30 9.24 0.97 11.55
C ALA A 30 10.40 1.93 11.37
N GLY A 31 10.13 3.23 11.48
CA GLY A 31 11.13 4.28 11.39
C GLY A 31 12.00 4.11 10.13
N ARG A 32 13.32 4.17 10.27
CA ARG A 32 14.26 4.10 9.14
C ARG A 32 14.15 2.88 8.24
N ALA A 33 13.65 1.76 8.75
CA ALA A 33 13.42 0.59 7.90
C ALA A 33 12.34 0.86 6.84
N GLY A 34 11.38 1.73 7.15
CA GLY A 34 10.37 2.20 6.19
C GLY A 34 10.91 3.12 5.09
N GLY A 35 12.15 3.63 5.23
CA GLY A 35 12.82 4.45 4.22
C GLY A 35 13.72 3.67 3.26
N VAL A 36 13.74 2.35 3.35
CA VAL A 36 14.60 1.49 2.51
C VAL A 36 13.82 1.02 1.29
N PRO A 37 14.31 1.29 0.07
CA PRO A 37 13.62 0.89 -1.15
C PRO A 37 13.54 -0.63 -1.31
N SER A 38 12.55 -1.08 -2.06
CA SER A 38 12.37 -2.47 -2.40
C SER A 38 13.34 -2.89 -3.53
N PHE A 39 13.67 -4.16 -3.60
CA PHE A 39 14.37 -4.75 -4.73
C PHE A 39 13.45 -5.22 -5.86
N PHE A 40 12.15 -5.11 -5.68
CA PHE A 40 11.11 -5.34 -6.68
C PHE A 40 10.15 -4.16 -6.72
N ASP A 41 9.17 -4.20 -7.60
CA ASP A 41 8.24 -3.10 -7.81
C ASP A 41 7.24 -2.95 -6.65
N SER A 42 7.70 -2.29 -5.59
CA SER A 42 6.96 -1.94 -4.39
C SER A 42 7.52 -0.65 -3.81
N ALA A 43 6.69 0.14 -3.15
CA ALA A 43 7.08 1.42 -2.57
C ALA A 43 8.16 1.27 -1.47
N ILE A 44 8.11 0.19 -0.70
CA ILE A 44 8.91 -0.01 0.51
C ILE A 44 9.45 -1.43 0.55
N GLY A 45 10.75 -1.59 0.84
CA GLY A 45 11.39 -2.89 1.02
C GLY A 45 11.64 -3.23 2.49
N GLY A 46 12.33 -2.37 3.17
CA GLY A 46 12.81 -2.63 4.52
C GLY A 46 14.26 -3.15 4.57
N THR A 47 14.76 -3.36 5.77
CA THR A 47 16.13 -3.86 5.99
C THR A 47 16.20 -5.37 6.09
N GLY A 48 15.09 -6.01 6.49
CA GLY A 48 15.07 -7.43 6.82
C GLY A 48 15.97 -7.82 7.98
N PRO A 49 15.93 -9.07 8.42
CA PRO A 49 16.80 -9.58 9.48
C PRO A 49 18.26 -9.86 9.01
N HIS A 50 18.48 -10.07 7.72
CA HIS A 50 19.81 -10.27 7.12
C HIS A 50 19.75 -10.15 5.57
N PRO A 51 20.90 -10.04 4.89
CA PRO A 51 20.94 -9.76 3.43
C PRO A 51 20.19 -10.77 2.54
N LEU A 52 20.04 -12.01 2.95
CA LEU A 52 19.27 -13.02 2.20
C LEU A 52 17.76 -12.97 2.48
N SER A 53 17.34 -12.16 3.43
CA SER A 53 15.94 -11.90 3.78
C SER A 53 15.81 -10.39 4.01
N GLY A 54 16.04 -9.63 2.96
CA GLY A 54 16.16 -8.16 2.98
C GLY A 54 14.83 -7.40 2.94
N MET A 55 13.72 -8.05 3.26
CA MET A 55 12.42 -7.40 3.30
C MET A 55 11.86 -7.28 4.71
N GLY A 56 11.07 -6.23 4.92
CA GLY A 56 10.38 -5.98 6.17
C GLY A 56 11.28 -5.51 7.30
N SER A 57 10.86 -5.77 8.51
CA SER A 57 11.56 -5.35 9.72
C SER A 57 12.87 -6.09 9.93
N GLY A 58 13.88 -5.34 10.39
CA GLY A 58 15.10 -5.89 10.97
C GLY A 58 15.01 -6.03 12.48
N PHE A 59 16.16 -5.92 13.15
CA PHE A 59 16.28 -5.97 14.63
C PHE A 59 16.18 -4.59 15.29
N ASN A 60 15.72 -3.56 14.57
CA ASN A 60 15.56 -2.23 15.11
C ASN A 60 14.44 -2.19 16.14
N ARG A 61 14.66 -1.43 17.22
CA ARG A 61 13.59 -1.15 18.18
C ARG A 61 12.73 -0.01 17.68
N VAL A 62 11.42 -0.17 17.74
CA VAL A 62 10.46 0.89 17.52
C VAL A 62 10.64 1.95 18.61
N LYS A 63 10.68 3.22 18.21
CA LYS A 63 10.73 4.35 19.12
C LYS A 63 9.36 5.02 19.19
N ALA A 64 9.06 5.65 20.30
CA ALA A 64 7.86 6.47 20.42
C ALA A 64 7.85 7.55 19.31
N GLY A 65 6.71 7.68 18.64
CA GLY A 65 6.52 8.60 17.51
C GLY A 65 7.02 8.10 16.14
N ASP A 66 7.75 6.99 16.07
CA ASP A 66 8.11 6.38 14.78
C ASP A 66 6.84 5.81 14.11
N PRO A 67 6.57 6.13 12.83
CA PRO A 67 5.53 5.43 12.10
C PRO A 67 5.91 3.95 11.92
N VAL A 68 4.99 3.07 12.26
CA VAL A 68 5.06 1.63 11.94
C VAL A 68 4.05 1.38 10.83
N LEU A 69 4.55 1.26 9.62
CA LEU A 69 3.72 0.92 8.47
C LEU A 69 3.50 -0.58 8.46
N VAL A 70 2.25 -0.96 8.45
CA VAL A 70 1.79 -2.36 8.39
C VAL A 70 1.01 -2.52 7.10
N ASP A 71 1.65 -3.11 6.12
CA ASP A 71 1.14 -3.44 4.81
C ASP A 71 0.97 -4.96 4.77
N LEU A 72 -0.27 -5.41 4.67
CA LEU A 72 -0.60 -6.82 4.80
C LEU A 72 -1.47 -7.31 3.65
N VAL A 73 -0.93 -8.29 2.94
CA VAL A 73 -1.70 -9.12 2.02
C VAL A 73 -2.28 -10.32 2.76
N HIS A 74 -3.54 -10.57 2.57
CA HIS A 74 -4.22 -11.76 3.10
C HIS A 74 -4.96 -12.50 1.98
N ALA A 75 -4.91 -13.82 2.01
CA ALA A 75 -5.67 -14.67 1.09
C ALA A 75 -6.71 -15.47 1.87
N HIS A 76 -7.97 -15.32 1.50
CA HIS A 76 -9.08 -16.09 2.03
C HIS A 76 -9.75 -16.88 0.91
N ARG A 77 -9.76 -18.21 1.04
CA ARG A 77 -10.36 -19.12 0.04
C ARG A 77 -9.84 -18.92 -1.40
N GLY A 78 -8.57 -18.50 -1.52
CA GLY A 78 -7.91 -18.27 -2.80
C GLY A 78 -8.07 -16.87 -3.39
N TYR A 79 -8.80 -15.97 -2.74
CA TYR A 79 -8.89 -14.57 -3.10
C TYR A 79 -8.05 -13.71 -2.19
N MET A 80 -7.33 -12.74 -2.76
CA MET A 80 -6.40 -11.88 -2.07
C MET A 80 -6.99 -10.49 -1.85
N VAL A 81 -6.62 -9.89 -0.73
CA VAL A 81 -6.84 -8.48 -0.41
C VAL A 81 -5.55 -7.90 0.13
N ASP A 82 -5.37 -6.59 -0.06
CA ASP A 82 -4.24 -5.82 0.39
C ASP A 82 -4.69 -4.58 1.15
N ALA A 83 -4.01 -4.26 2.24
CA ALA A 83 -4.34 -3.10 3.06
C ALA A 83 -3.16 -2.62 3.88
N THR A 84 -2.97 -1.31 3.93
CA THR A 84 -1.97 -0.65 4.78
C THR A 84 -2.63 0.18 5.87
N ARG A 85 -2.08 0.06 7.10
CA ARG A 85 -2.39 0.94 8.24
C ARG A 85 -1.11 1.37 8.95
N ILE A 86 -1.19 2.52 9.60
CA ILE A 86 -0.09 3.06 10.40
C ILE A 86 -0.34 2.79 11.88
N PHE A 87 0.67 2.26 12.54
CA PHE A 87 0.69 2.09 13.99
C PHE A 87 1.76 3.00 14.58
N VAL A 88 1.56 3.48 15.80
CA VAL A 88 2.52 4.35 16.48
C VAL A 88 2.48 4.14 17.99
N SER A 89 3.65 4.06 18.61
CA SER A 89 3.76 4.13 20.06
C SER A 89 3.67 5.59 20.50
N GLY A 90 2.66 5.90 21.30
CA GLY A 90 2.28 7.27 21.61
C GLY A 90 1.52 7.92 20.46
N ARG A 91 1.94 9.10 20.02
CA ARG A 91 1.26 9.87 18.97
C ARG A 91 2.15 10.11 17.75
N LEU A 92 1.56 10.03 16.58
CA LEU A 92 2.21 10.41 15.33
C LEU A 92 2.51 11.92 15.34
N SER A 93 3.69 12.33 14.87
CA SER A 93 3.99 13.76 14.77
C SER A 93 3.12 14.45 13.72
N ASP A 94 2.89 15.76 13.88
CA ASP A 94 2.05 16.53 12.95
C ASP A 94 2.54 16.42 11.50
N VAL A 95 3.86 16.33 11.30
CA VAL A 95 4.45 16.15 9.95
C VAL A 95 4.08 14.79 9.35
N TRP A 96 4.14 13.71 10.13
CA TRP A 96 3.76 12.39 9.65
C TRP A 96 2.24 12.27 9.46
N GLN A 97 1.46 12.90 10.34
CA GLN A 97 0.01 12.96 10.19
C GLN A 97 -0.38 13.68 8.91
N GLN A 98 0.21 14.85 8.63
CA GLN A 98 -0.06 15.60 7.40
C GLN A 98 0.28 14.79 6.15
N ARG A 99 1.43 14.11 6.14
CA ARG A 99 1.84 13.24 5.03
C ARG A 99 0.85 12.10 4.79
N LEU A 100 0.32 11.53 5.85
CA LEU A 100 -0.69 10.48 5.76
C LEU A 100 -2.03 11.03 5.23
N ASP A 101 -2.47 12.18 5.74
CA ASP A 101 -3.71 12.84 5.30
C ASP A 101 -3.64 13.20 3.82
N ASP A 102 -2.48 13.68 3.35
CA ASP A 102 -2.23 13.98 1.94
C ASP A 102 -2.27 12.70 1.07
N MET A 103 -1.73 11.58 1.55
CA MET A 103 -1.83 10.30 0.82
C MET A 103 -3.26 9.74 0.81
N ILE A 104 -4.04 9.99 1.84
CA ILE A 104 -5.47 9.68 1.84
C ILE A 104 -6.17 10.51 0.76
N ALA A 105 -5.88 11.81 0.65
CA ALA A 105 -6.45 12.66 -0.40
C ALA A 105 -6.04 12.19 -1.81
N VAL A 106 -4.79 11.80 -2.02
CA VAL A 106 -4.34 11.22 -3.30
C VAL A 106 -5.08 9.92 -3.63
N LYS A 107 -5.32 9.07 -2.63
CA LYS A 107 -6.11 7.85 -2.80
C LYS A 107 -7.55 8.17 -3.20
N GLU A 108 -8.18 9.13 -2.54
CA GLU A 108 -9.55 9.55 -2.84
C GLU A 108 -9.67 10.08 -4.27
N GLU A 109 -8.72 10.89 -4.73
CA GLU A 109 -8.64 11.35 -6.12
C GLU A 109 -8.57 10.18 -7.12
N VAL A 110 -7.75 9.16 -6.83
CA VAL A 110 -7.67 7.95 -7.67
C VAL A 110 -9.00 7.19 -7.68
N VAL A 111 -9.63 7.04 -6.52
CA VAL A 111 -10.93 6.37 -6.38
C VAL A 111 -12.00 7.10 -7.19
N ASP A 112 -12.08 8.43 -7.09
CA ASP A 112 -13.07 9.25 -7.79
C ASP A 112 -12.98 9.11 -9.32
N VAL A 113 -11.77 8.99 -9.86
CA VAL A 113 -11.55 8.76 -11.29
C VAL A 113 -11.99 7.34 -11.69
N LEU A 114 -11.66 6.34 -10.90
CA LEU A 114 -12.05 4.95 -11.17
C LEU A 114 -13.57 4.74 -11.02
N ASP A 115 -14.19 5.44 -10.09
CA ASP A 115 -15.65 5.45 -9.87
C ASP A 115 -16.42 5.87 -11.11
N GLN A 116 -15.91 6.91 -11.80
CA GLN A 116 -16.46 7.38 -13.07
C GLN A 116 -16.25 6.41 -14.24
N GLY A 117 -15.55 5.30 -14.03
CA GLY A 117 -15.24 4.32 -15.07
C GLY A 117 -14.20 4.79 -16.08
N LEU A 118 -13.39 5.74 -15.71
CA LEU A 118 -12.32 6.26 -16.55
C LEU A 118 -11.10 5.31 -16.56
N PRO A 119 -10.19 5.44 -17.53
CA PRO A 119 -8.98 4.62 -17.61
C PRO A 119 -8.09 4.71 -16.38
N CYS A 120 -7.46 3.59 -16.02
CA CYS A 120 -6.52 3.55 -14.89
C CYS A 120 -5.31 4.49 -15.09
N SER A 121 -4.88 4.73 -16.33
CA SER A 121 -3.87 5.74 -16.64
C SER A 121 -4.32 7.16 -16.29
N GLN A 122 -5.59 7.48 -16.45
CA GLN A 122 -6.12 8.79 -16.05
C GLN A 122 -6.16 8.94 -14.54
N ALA A 123 -6.56 7.89 -13.80
CA ALA A 123 -6.50 7.88 -12.35
C ALA A 123 -5.06 8.07 -11.84
N TRP A 124 -4.09 7.41 -12.49
CA TRP A 124 -2.68 7.63 -12.18
C TRP A 124 -2.25 9.07 -12.43
N HIS A 125 -2.61 9.66 -13.59
CA HIS A 125 -2.21 11.03 -13.91
C HIS A 125 -2.78 12.06 -12.93
N GLN A 126 -4.04 11.92 -12.52
CA GLN A 126 -4.66 12.84 -11.57
C GLN A 126 -4.09 12.68 -10.16
N GLY A 127 -3.99 11.45 -9.64
CA GLY A 127 -3.39 11.20 -8.34
C GLY A 127 -1.91 11.61 -8.26
N HIS A 128 -1.13 11.35 -9.31
CA HIS A 128 0.27 11.79 -9.40
C HIS A 128 0.38 13.33 -9.46
N ALA A 129 -0.47 14.00 -10.22
CA ALA A 129 -0.48 15.47 -10.31
C ALA A 129 -0.79 16.10 -8.94
N LEU A 130 -1.79 15.57 -8.22
CA LEU A 130 -2.09 16.03 -6.87
C LEU A 130 -0.89 15.82 -5.92
N ALA A 131 -0.26 14.66 -5.97
CA ALA A 131 0.92 14.40 -5.14
C ALA A 131 2.10 15.35 -5.44
N VAL A 132 2.29 15.71 -6.71
CA VAL A 132 3.30 16.71 -7.13
C VAL A 132 2.92 18.10 -6.62
N GLU A 133 1.65 18.50 -6.71
CA GLU A 133 1.15 19.78 -6.18
C GLU A 133 1.37 19.90 -4.66
N LEU A 134 1.18 18.80 -3.94
CA LEU A 134 1.43 18.69 -2.51
C LEU A 134 2.94 18.60 -2.15
N GLY A 135 3.83 18.55 -3.14
CA GLY A 135 5.28 18.56 -2.95
C GLY A 135 5.94 17.19 -2.74
N TYR A 136 5.27 16.10 -3.12
CA TYR A 136 5.74 14.73 -2.90
C TYR A 136 6.42 14.08 -4.13
N GLU A 137 6.75 14.83 -5.18
CA GLU A 137 7.33 14.27 -6.41
C GLU A 137 8.53 13.34 -6.18
N ASP A 138 9.40 13.68 -5.21
CA ASP A 138 10.62 12.92 -4.94
C ASP A 138 10.43 11.78 -3.93
N HIS A 139 9.23 11.67 -3.34
CA HIS A 139 8.92 10.78 -2.23
C HIS A 139 7.71 9.86 -2.45
N LEU A 140 6.94 10.11 -3.52
CA LEU A 140 5.76 9.31 -3.85
C LEU A 140 6.17 7.90 -4.29
N MET A 141 5.62 6.89 -3.64
CA MET A 141 5.85 5.46 -3.93
C MET A 141 7.33 5.05 -3.91
N GLY A 142 8.12 5.65 -3.03
CA GLY A 142 9.55 5.44 -2.91
C GLY A 142 10.34 6.74 -2.92
N THR A 143 11.66 6.65 -2.86
CA THR A 143 12.58 7.78 -3.00
C THR A 143 13.32 7.70 -4.33
N LYS A 144 13.54 8.84 -5.01
CA LYS A 144 14.34 8.85 -6.25
C LYS A 144 15.73 8.25 -6.02
N PRO A 145 16.24 7.41 -6.94
CA PRO A 145 15.64 6.99 -8.21
C PRO A 145 14.74 5.73 -8.12
N ASP A 146 14.53 5.18 -6.94
CA ASP A 146 13.93 3.86 -6.69
C ASP A 146 12.42 3.93 -6.39
N GLN A 147 11.70 4.79 -7.13
CA GLN A 147 10.25 4.94 -7.00
C GLN A 147 9.50 3.91 -7.84
N SER A 148 8.47 3.28 -7.25
CA SER A 148 7.48 2.53 -8.01
C SER A 148 6.60 3.48 -8.83
N ARG A 149 6.19 3.02 -10.02
CA ARG A 149 5.51 3.87 -11.03
C ARG A 149 4.02 3.57 -11.14
N PHE A 150 3.38 3.25 -10.04
CA PHE A 150 1.95 2.98 -9.94
C PHE A 150 1.39 3.55 -8.63
N LEU A 151 0.08 3.70 -8.53
CA LEU A 151 -0.65 4.09 -7.32
C LEU A 151 -1.65 3.02 -6.88
N GLY A 152 -1.72 1.90 -7.58
CA GLY A 152 -2.58 0.78 -7.28
C GLY A 152 -2.51 -0.28 -8.36
N HIS A 153 -2.98 -1.47 -8.05
CA HIS A 153 -3.00 -2.61 -8.96
C HIS A 153 -4.25 -3.44 -8.75
N SER A 154 -4.75 -4.07 -9.82
CA SER A 154 -5.79 -5.09 -9.65
C SER A 154 -5.28 -6.23 -8.80
N ILE A 155 -6.18 -6.84 -8.05
CA ILE A 155 -5.91 -7.91 -7.09
C ILE A 155 -7.06 -8.89 -7.12
N GLY A 156 -6.82 -10.17 -6.88
CA GLY A 156 -7.87 -11.18 -6.87
C GLY A 156 -7.30 -12.57 -6.63
N LEU A 157 -7.02 -13.33 -7.69
CA LEU A 157 -6.36 -14.63 -7.59
C LEU A 157 -4.83 -14.51 -7.45
N GLN A 158 -4.31 -13.36 -7.83
CA GLN A 158 -2.90 -12.99 -7.69
C GLN A 158 -2.82 -11.65 -6.97
N LEU A 159 -1.67 -11.37 -6.35
CA LEU A 159 -1.46 -10.12 -5.66
C LEU A 159 -1.52 -8.93 -6.64
N ASP A 160 -0.81 -9.02 -7.74
CA ASP A 160 -0.70 -7.97 -8.74
C ASP A 160 -1.30 -8.44 -10.08
N GLU A 161 -2.47 -7.94 -10.39
CA GLU A 161 -3.18 -8.22 -11.65
C GLU A 161 -3.28 -6.97 -12.52
N SER A 162 -3.75 -7.13 -13.76
CA SER A 162 -4.04 -6.02 -14.68
C SER A 162 -5.55 -5.73 -14.68
N PRO A 163 -5.97 -4.46 -14.81
CA PRO A 163 -5.17 -3.26 -15.05
C PRO A 163 -4.45 -2.74 -13.79
N VAL A 164 -3.48 -1.83 -14.00
CA VAL A 164 -2.72 -1.16 -12.95
C VAL A 164 -2.99 0.34 -13.02
N VAL A 165 -3.07 1.03 -11.89
CA VAL A 165 -3.14 2.51 -11.84
C VAL A 165 -1.75 3.06 -12.12
N ALA A 166 -1.39 3.11 -13.39
CA ALA A 166 -0.09 3.54 -13.88
C ALA A 166 -0.21 4.13 -15.28
N ALA A 167 0.81 4.87 -15.71
CA ALA A 167 0.87 5.40 -17.07
C ALA A 167 0.80 4.26 -18.11
N GLY A 168 0.00 4.46 -19.18
CA GLY A 168 -0.14 3.49 -20.26
C GLY A 168 -1.16 2.37 -20.05
N PHE A 169 -1.84 2.33 -18.92
CA PHE A 169 -2.97 1.44 -18.69
C PHE A 169 -4.30 2.11 -19.06
N ASP A 170 -4.56 2.24 -20.37
CA ASP A 170 -5.68 3.00 -20.94
C ASP A 170 -7.02 2.23 -20.92
N ARG A 171 -7.15 1.31 -20.00
CA ARG A 171 -8.39 0.55 -19.75
C ARG A 171 -8.96 0.91 -18.39
N PRO A 172 -10.30 1.01 -18.27
CA PRO A 172 -10.93 1.16 -16.97
C PRO A 172 -10.84 -0.16 -16.17
N LEU A 173 -10.98 -0.05 -14.85
CA LEU A 173 -11.29 -1.21 -14.02
C LEU A 173 -12.67 -1.75 -14.43
N PRO A 174 -12.81 -3.03 -14.80
CA PRO A 174 -14.10 -3.59 -15.18
C PRO A 174 -15.06 -3.66 -13.98
N VAL A 175 -16.37 -3.64 -14.24
CA VAL A 175 -17.37 -3.97 -13.22
C VAL A 175 -17.12 -5.39 -12.72
N GLY A 176 -17.15 -5.58 -11.41
CA GLY A 176 -16.73 -6.81 -10.72
C GLY A 176 -15.22 -6.91 -10.48
N GLY A 177 -14.41 -6.00 -11.02
CA GLY A 177 -12.97 -5.96 -10.78
C GLY A 177 -12.64 -5.39 -9.40
N THR A 178 -11.53 -5.87 -8.84
CA THR A 178 -10.97 -5.41 -7.56
C THR A 178 -9.62 -4.73 -7.76
N MET A 179 -9.34 -3.71 -6.95
CA MET A 179 -8.16 -2.86 -7.05
C MET A 179 -7.64 -2.52 -5.65
N ALA A 180 -6.38 -2.81 -5.37
CA ALA A 180 -5.64 -2.21 -4.25
C ALA A 180 -5.18 -0.81 -4.68
N ILE A 181 -5.48 0.20 -3.88
CA ILE A 181 -5.12 1.61 -4.14
C ILE A 181 -4.28 2.08 -2.96
N GLU A 182 -2.99 2.39 -3.21
CA GLU A 182 -1.96 2.37 -2.19
C GLU A 182 -0.96 3.55 -2.20
N PRO A 183 -1.34 4.81 -2.37
CA PRO A 183 -0.36 5.88 -2.34
C PRO A 183 0.39 5.92 -1.00
N LYS A 184 1.71 5.93 -1.10
CA LYS A 184 2.63 5.96 0.04
C LYS A 184 3.71 7.02 -0.20
N VAL A 185 4.19 7.67 0.85
CA VAL A 185 5.37 8.53 0.79
C VAL A 185 6.48 7.97 1.66
N VAL A 186 7.70 8.05 1.11
CA VAL A 186 8.89 7.42 1.69
C VAL A 186 9.98 8.46 1.91
N TYR A 187 10.49 8.49 3.13
CA TYR A 187 11.60 9.34 3.58
C TYR A 187 12.65 8.48 4.27
N ALA A 188 13.87 8.99 4.38
CA ALA A 188 14.95 8.26 5.07
C ALA A 188 14.62 7.89 6.53
N GLU A 189 13.69 8.64 7.16
CA GLU A 189 13.28 8.44 8.55
C GLU A 189 12.12 7.44 8.70
N GLY A 190 11.41 7.12 7.62
CA GLY A 190 10.24 6.25 7.65
C GLY A 190 9.32 6.45 6.46
N SER A 191 8.15 5.87 6.55
CA SER A 191 7.11 5.96 5.53
C SER A 191 5.72 5.97 6.15
N VAL A 192 4.78 6.61 5.46
CA VAL A 192 3.34 6.52 5.72
C VAL A 192 2.60 6.42 4.40
N GLY A 193 1.41 5.89 4.46
CA GLY A 193 0.51 5.82 3.31
C GLY A 193 -0.81 5.18 3.68
N SER A 194 -1.72 5.18 2.74
CA SER A 194 -3.05 4.61 2.87
C SER A 194 -3.26 3.53 1.82
N GLU A 195 -3.85 2.42 2.18
CA GLU A 195 -4.21 1.38 1.24
C GLU A 195 -5.45 0.64 1.66
N ASP A 196 -6.33 0.42 0.72
CA ASP A 196 -7.45 -0.49 0.81
C ASP A 196 -7.66 -1.20 -0.53
N THR A 197 -8.18 -2.41 -0.47
CA THR A 197 -8.75 -3.08 -1.63
C THR A 197 -10.18 -2.62 -1.84
N TRP A 198 -10.47 -2.23 -3.07
CA TRP A 198 -11.77 -1.74 -3.54
C TRP A 198 -12.36 -2.69 -4.56
N VAL A 199 -13.68 -2.75 -4.64
CA VAL A 199 -14.39 -3.38 -5.75
C VAL A 199 -15.17 -2.31 -6.51
N ARG A 200 -15.17 -2.42 -7.83
CA ARG A 200 -16.05 -1.66 -8.69
C ARG A 200 -17.29 -2.50 -9.02
N ASP A 201 -18.44 -2.07 -8.57
CA ASP A 201 -19.72 -2.69 -8.95
C ASP A 201 -20.55 -1.75 -9.85
N GLU A 202 -21.83 -2.03 -10.04
CA GLU A 202 -22.72 -1.22 -10.88
C GLU A 202 -23.07 0.13 -10.22
N GLU A 203 -22.89 0.27 -8.91
CA GLU A 203 -23.14 1.47 -8.14
C GLU A 203 -21.89 2.35 -7.99
N GLY A 204 -20.70 1.83 -8.32
CA GLY A 204 -19.42 2.54 -8.26
C GLY A 204 -18.33 1.80 -7.49
N MET A 205 -17.36 2.57 -6.96
CA MET A 205 -16.24 2.05 -6.17
C MET A 205 -16.61 1.97 -4.70
N ARG A 206 -16.39 0.83 -4.06
CA ARG A 206 -16.54 0.68 -2.60
C ARG A 206 -15.37 -0.13 -2.00
N PRO A 207 -14.90 0.22 -0.78
CA PRO A 207 -13.84 -0.53 -0.12
C PRO A 207 -14.37 -1.88 0.38
N ILE A 208 -13.50 -2.90 0.38
CA ILE A 208 -13.80 -4.24 0.91
C ILE A 208 -12.88 -4.69 2.04
N THR A 209 -11.79 -3.97 2.31
CA THR A 209 -10.84 -4.29 3.41
C THR A 209 -11.11 -3.54 4.70
N ALA A 210 -11.73 -2.39 4.62
CA ALA A 210 -12.07 -1.60 5.79
C ALA A 210 -13.29 -0.74 5.45
N ASP A 211 -14.45 -1.21 5.73
CA ASP A 211 -15.75 -0.53 5.52
C ASP A 211 -15.92 0.82 6.26
N GLY A 212 -14.81 1.57 6.43
CA GLY A 212 -14.71 2.83 7.16
C GLY A 212 -14.58 2.67 8.68
N ALA A 213 -14.52 1.44 9.19
CA ALA A 213 -14.50 1.17 10.62
C ALA A 213 -13.10 1.19 11.24
N LEU A 214 -12.04 0.93 10.45
CA LEU A 214 -10.67 0.92 10.95
C LEU A 214 -10.01 2.29 10.75
N PRO A 215 -9.49 2.91 11.83
CA PRO A 215 -8.74 4.17 11.71
C PRO A 215 -7.45 3.97 10.90
N TRP A 216 -6.99 5.04 10.23
CA TRP A 216 -5.73 5.03 9.50
C TRP A 216 -4.51 4.94 10.42
N VAL A 217 -4.63 5.50 11.62
CA VAL A 217 -3.59 5.47 12.65
C VAL A 217 -4.12 4.73 13.88
N MET A 218 -3.34 3.77 14.35
CA MET A 218 -3.59 3.03 15.57
C MET A 218 -2.50 3.35 16.59
N GLU A 219 -2.87 4.04 17.65
CA GLU A 219 -1.99 4.44 18.73
C GLU A 219 -1.97 3.36 19.83
N TRP A 220 -0.80 3.12 20.43
CA TRP A 220 -0.69 2.30 21.63
C TRP A 220 0.24 2.95 22.67
N ASP A 221 -0.02 2.72 23.91
CA ASP A 221 0.84 3.12 25.02
C ASP A 221 2.09 2.23 25.07
N ALA A 222 3.26 2.85 25.26
CA ALA A 222 4.56 2.18 25.32
C ALA A 222 4.82 1.57 26.71
#